data_9dc81026089f74107aa4b14e724a281b
#
_entry.id   9dc81026089f74107aa4b14e724a281b
#
_cell.length_a   1.000
_cell.length_b   1.000
_cell.length_c   1.000
_cell.angle_alpha   90.00
_cell.angle_beta   90.00
_cell.angle_gamma   90.00
#
_symmetry.space_group_name_H-M   'P 1'
#
loop_
_entity.id
_entity.type
_entity.pdbx_description
1 polymer ?
#
loop_
_entity_poly.entity_id
_entity_poly.type
_entity_poly.pdbx_seq_one_letter_code
_entity_poly.pdbx_strand_id
1 'polypeptide(L)'
;MLQVRKSLHVTMLAALVYSASLTAQVQTIVPPPVPGAKPVMVEHIKVHSRAIEGNLEGETADRDVIVFLPPSYTHDTARHYPVVYALHGYFIGAQQWTGEIHVPQTIEGAFAQGAREMIVVVPDSKTVYLGSFYSSSATTGDFERFISHDLVAYIDAHYRTLPTRESRGLVGHSMGGYGASRIGMKHPDVFGALYIMSPCCLSPMTGGGPGPAGDMKQRAIDSEKRAASAKSPAELAAVSPGFEAAPYATAAAWAPDPKNPPLYFDLPTKDGVPQPEIVAKLTANAPLAFVDQYIGNLKQYSAIAMDVGDQDGLRFDATKLHDVLDHYGIVNTFTIYPGTHTSAVADRFQNFVMPFFSKNLCFTASCH
;
A
#
# COMPACT_ATOMS: atom_id res chain seq x y z
N MET A 1 37.22 52.82 -49.74
CA MET A 1 36.06 51.90 -49.68
C MET A 1 36.45 50.77 -48.76
N LEU A 2 36.04 50.85 -47.47
CA LEU A 2 36.25 49.77 -46.47
C LEU A 2 34.96 49.01 -46.32
N GLN A 3 34.96 47.71 -46.63
CA GLN A 3 33.85 46.81 -46.33
C GLN A 3 33.98 46.25 -44.92
N VAL A 4 33.02 46.57 -44.05
CA VAL A 4 32.89 45.99 -42.71
C VAL A 4 32.10 44.72 -42.81
N ARG A 5 32.74 43.55 -42.61
CA ARG A 5 32.05 42.24 -42.43
C ARG A 5 31.49 42.18 -40.99
N LYS A 6 30.16 42.13 -40.90
CA LYS A 6 29.47 41.77 -39.64
C LYS A 6 29.50 40.27 -39.46
N SER A 7 30.19 39.79 -38.43
CA SER A 7 30.17 38.41 -37.99
C SER A 7 28.97 38.20 -37.06
N LEU A 8 28.05 37.31 -37.47
CA LEU A 8 26.90 36.86 -36.67
C LEU A 8 27.36 35.72 -35.76
N HIS A 9 27.46 35.99 -34.45
CA HIS A 9 27.68 34.95 -33.48
C HIS A 9 26.30 34.33 -33.12
N VAL A 10 26.06 33.09 -33.56
CA VAL A 10 24.93 32.27 -33.14
C VAL A 10 25.35 31.60 -31.83
N THR A 11 24.79 32.07 -30.73
CA THR A 11 24.96 31.42 -29.41
C THR A 11 23.97 30.26 -29.32
N MET A 12 24.48 29.04 -29.45
CA MET A 12 23.71 27.81 -29.27
C MET A 12 23.51 27.62 -27.77
N LEU A 13 22.27 27.86 -27.28
CA LEU A 13 21.87 27.53 -25.90
C LEU A 13 21.64 26.01 -25.84
N ALA A 14 22.58 25.27 -25.29
CA ALA A 14 22.42 23.87 -24.98
C ALA A 14 21.50 23.75 -23.73
N ALA A 15 20.24 23.36 -23.95
CA ALA A 15 19.35 23.00 -22.89
C ALA A 15 19.82 21.65 -22.29
N LEU A 16 20.43 21.69 -21.13
CA LEU A 16 20.70 20.51 -20.30
C LEU A 16 19.35 19.98 -19.81
N VAL A 17 18.83 18.94 -20.47
CA VAL A 17 17.73 18.14 -19.95
C VAL A 17 18.31 17.31 -18.78
N TYR A 18 18.07 17.76 -17.57
CA TYR A 18 18.30 16.95 -16.37
C TYR A 18 17.28 15.81 -16.41
N SER A 19 17.70 14.64 -16.87
CA SER A 19 17.00 13.40 -16.64
C SER A 19 17.14 13.10 -15.14
N ALA A 20 16.16 13.48 -14.34
CA ALA A 20 16.03 12.98 -12.99
C ALA A 20 15.86 11.44 -13.12
N SER A 21 16.90 10.70 -12.81
CA SER A 21 16.81 9.27 -12.63
C SER A 21 15.81 9.03 -11.52
N LEU A 22 14.62 8.51 -11.86
CA LEU A 22 13.66 8.00 -10.90
C LEU A 22 14.35 6.84 -10.20
N THR A 23 14.93 7.08 -9.02
CA THR A 23 15.43 6.00 -8.17
C THR A 23 14.25 5.16 -7.74
N ALA A 24 14.34 3.83 -7.91
CA ALA A 24 13.33 2.90 -7.45
C ALA A 24 13.03 3.13 -5.96
N GLN A 25 11.73 3.20 -5.62
CA GLN A 25 11.29 3.36 -4.22
C GLN A 25 11.39 2.03 -3.46
N VAL A 26 11.16 0.90 -4.16
CA VAL A 26 11.37 -0.43 -3.63
C VAL A 26 12.63 -1.00 -4.26
N GLN A 27 13.78 -0.74 -3.63
CA GLN A 27 15.06 -1.33 -4.03
C GLN A 27 15.15 -2.73 -3.45
N THR A 28 14.75 -3.73 -4.22
CA THR A 28 14.66 -5.12 -3.77
C THR A 28 15.52 -6.06 -4.60
N ILE A 29 15.98 -7.13 -3.98
CA ILE A 29 16.59 -8.25 -4.68
C ILE A 29 15.48 -9.05 -5.35
N VAL A 30 15.45 -9.03 -6.68
CA VAL A 30 14.52 -9.82 -7.47
C VAL A 30 15.10 -11.22 -7.67
N PRO A 31 14.40 -12.30 -7.32
CA PRO A 31 14.83 -13.66 -7.59
C PRO A 31 15.07 -13.87 -9.10
N PRO A 32 16.05 -14.69 -9.49
CA PRO A 32 16.25 -15.00 -10.90
C PRO A 32 15.02 -15.72 -11.48
N PRO A 33 14.75 -15.58 -12.79
CA PRO A 33 13.69 -16.32 -13.44
C PRO A 33 13.82 -17.83 -13.22
N VAL A 34 12.73 -18.48 -12.87
CA VAL A 34 12.69 -19.93 -12.63
C VAL A 34 12.57 -20.65 -13.97
N PRO A 35 13.48 -21.61 -14.29
CA PRO A 35 13.40 -22.37 -15.54
C PRO A 35 12.06 -23.07 -15.71
N GLY A 36 11.43 -22.93 -16.88
CA GLY A 36 10.13 -23.53 -17.18
C GLY A 36 8.93 -22.79 -16.61
N ALA A 37 9.11 -21.64 -15.97
CA ALA A 37 8.01 -20.77 -15.55
C ALA A 37 7.16 -20.37 -16.77
N LYS A 38 5.83 -20.49 -16.63
CA LYS A 38 4.87 -20.10 -17.65
C LYS A 38 4.41 -18.67 -17.39
N PRO A 39 4.23 -17.85 -18.43
CA PRO A 39 3.84 -16.46 -18.26
C PRO A 39 2.41 -16.34 -17.70
N VAL A 40 2.21 -15.35 -16.82
CA VAL A 40 0.90 -14.87 -16.41
C VAL A 40 0.37 -13.90 -17.47
N MET A 41 -0.96 -13.81 -17.61
CA MET A 41 -1.58 -12.75 -18.38
C MET A 41 -1.82 -11.54 -17.48
N VAL A 42 -1.46 -10.36 -17.97
CA VAL A 42 -1.58 -9.09 -17.21
C VAL A 42 -2.68 -8.25 -17.82
N GLU A 43 -3.65 -7.85 -17.03
CA GLU A 43 -4.72 -6.94 -17.43
C GLU A 43 -4.66 -5.65 -16.63
N HIS A 44 -4.80 -4.51 -17.31
CA HIS A 44 -4.95 -3.19 -16.69
C HIS A 44 -6.40 -2.76 -16.85
N ILE A 45 -7.07 -2.59 -15.74
CA ILE A 45 -8.49 -2.25 -15.70
C ILE A 45 -8.71 -1.00 -14.84
N LYS A 46 -9.90 -0.41 -14.97
CA LYS A 46 -10.39 0.61 -14.04
C LYS A 46 -11.61 0.08 -13.30
N VAL A 47 -11.58 0.24 -12.00
CA VAL A 47 -12.70 -0.12 -11.12
C VAL A 47 -13.29 1.16 -10.54
N HIS A 48 -14.55 1.41 -10.84
CA HIS A 48 -15.29 2.51 -10.25
C HIS A 48 -15.71 2.17 -8.82
N SER A 49 -15.37 3.03 -7.87
CA SER A 49 -15.71 2.86 -6.46
C SER A 49 -16.65 3.96 -5.99
N ARG A 50 -17.87 3.60 -5.67
CA ARG A 50 -18.83 4.54 -5.04
C ARG A 50 -18.36 5.02 -3.68
N ALA A 51 -17.53 4.23 -3.01
CA ALA A 51 -16.98 4.57 -1.71
C ALA A 51 -15.96 5.73 -1.77
N ILE A 52 -15.40 6.01 -2.94
CA ILE A 52 -14.46 7.12 -3.16
C ILE A 52 -15.17 8.35 -3.74
N GLU A 53 -16.40 8.23 -4.26
CA GLU A 53 -17.14 9.37 -4.78
C GLU A 53 -17.32 10.46 -3.73
N GLY A 54 -17.24 11.71 -4.16
CA GLY A 54 -17.50 12.88 -3.31
C GLY A 54 -16.43 13.16 -2.26
N ASN A 55 -15.26 12.52 -2.34
CA ASN A 55 -14.12 12.86 -1.49
C ASN A 55 -13.67 14.31 -1.70
N LEU A 56 -13.15 14.94 -0.63
CA LEU A 56 -12.84 16.36 -0.64
C LEU A 56 -11.44 16.69 -1.19
N GLU A 57 -10.58 15.67 -1.32
CA GLU A 57 -9.23 15.78 -1.86
C GLU A 57 -9.21 15.85 -3.40
N GLY A 58 -10.32 15.45 -4.05
CA GLY A 58 -10.46 15.45 -5.50
C GLY A 58 -9.93 14.17 -6.16
N GLU A 59 -9.83 13.08 -5.41
CA GLU A 59 -9.42 11.79 -5.94
C GLU A 59 -10.48 11.22 -6.90
N THR A 60 -10.01 10.64 -8.01
CA THR A 60 -10.90 9.95 -8.93
C THR A 60 -11.48 8.69 -8.31
N ALA A 61 -12.78 8.49 -8.49
CA ALA A 61 -13.46 7.26 -8.10
C ALA A 61 -13.14 6.06 -9.03
N ASP A 62 -12.62 6.33 -10.23
CA ASP A 62 -12.15 5.31 -11.17
C ASP A 62 -10.68 4.97 -10.88
N ARG A 63 -10.48 3.88 -10.13
CA ARG A 63 -9.15 3.44 -9.68
C ARG A 63 -8.53 2.46 -10.65
N ASP A 64 -7.24 2.66 -10.94
CA ASP A 64 -6.45 1.72 -11.73
C ASP A 64 -6.22 0.44 -10.90
N VAL A 65 -6.36 -0.71 -11.56
CA VAL A 65 -6.14 -2.03 -10.96
C VAL A 65 -5.41 -2.91 -11.95
N ILE A 66 -4.41 -3.65 -11.48
CA ILE A 66 -3.69 -4.63 -12.29
C ILE A 66 -4.10 -6.02 -11.85
N VAL A 67 -4.52 -6.85 -12.80
CA VAL A 67 -4.95 -8.23 -12.56
C VAL A 67 -3.98 -9.17 -13.24
N PHE A 68 -3.43 -10.11 -12.48
CA PHE A 68 -2.54 -11.17 -12.96
C PHE A 68 -3.31 -12.48 -12.98
N LEU A 69 -3.54 -12.99 -14.17
CA LEU A 69 -4.26 -14.24 -14.39
C LEU A 69 -3.26 -15.39 -14.58
N PRO A 70 -3.44 -16.52 -13.87
CA PRO A 70 -2.49 -17.61 -13.90
C PRO A 70 -2.41 -18.30 -15.27
N PRO A 71 -1.32 -19.03 -15.57
CA PRO A 71 -1.10 -19.65 -16.89
C PRO A 71 -2.24 -20.55 -17.36
N SER A 72 -2.92 -21.27 -16.48
CA SER A 72 -4.05 -22.12 -16.86
C SER A 72 -5.35 -21.36 -17.16
N TYR A 73 -5.42 -20.06 -16.88
CA TYR A 73 -6.65 -19.28 -17.00
C TYR A 73 -7.24 -19.28 -18.41
N THR A 74 -6.40 -19.25 -19.46
CA THR A 74 -6.84 -19.26 -20.84
C THR A 74 -7.18 -20.66 -21.37
N HIS A 75 -6.65 -21.72 -20.78
CA HIS A 75 -6.77 -23.10 -21.26
C HIS A 75 -7.81 -23.90 -20.51
N ASP A 76 -7.97 -23.69 -19.23
CA ASP A 76 -8.96 -24.35 -18.38
C ASP A 76 -10.12 -23.39 -18.07
N THR A 77 -11.06 -23.31 -19.00
CA THR A 77 -12.19 -22.37 -18.93
C THR A 77 -13.24 -22.75 -17.88
N ALA A 78 -13.23 -23.97 -17.37
CA ALA A 78 -14.13 -24.42 -16.31
C ALA A 78 -13.58 -24.15 -14.90
N ARG A 79 -12.27 -23.88 -14.78
CA ARG A 79 -11.62 -23.68 -13.49
C ARG A 79 -11.89 -22.28 -12.93
N HIS A 80 -12.19 -22.25 -11.63
CA HIS A 80 -12.26 -21.04 -10.81
C HIS A 80 -11.05 -20.96 -9.87
N TYR A 81 -10.67 -19.76 -9.50
CA TYR A 81 -9.39 -19.50 -8.82
C TYR A 81 -9.60 -18.72 -7.53
N PRO A 82 -8.81 -19.02 -6.48
CA PRO A 82 -8.66 -18.10 -5.36
C PRO A 82 -8.08 -16.77 -5.82
N VAL A 83 -8.31 -15.72 -5.03
CA VAL A 83 -7.82 -14.37 -5.33
C VAL A 83 -6.96 -13.84 -4.18
N VAL A 84 -5.79 -13.29 -4.51
CA VAL A 84 -4.93 -12.56 -3.56
C VAL A 84 -4.93 -11.09 -3.94
N TYR A 85 -5.38 -10.24 -3.01
CA TYR A 85 -5.33 -8.79 -3.13
C TYR A 85 -4.03 -8.29 -2.51
N ALA A 86 -3.17 -7.62 -3.31
CA ALA A 86 -1.85 -7.19 -2.91
C ALA A 86 -1.75 -5.66 -2.87
N LEU A 87 -1.51 -5.12 -1.68
CA LEU A 87 -1.54 -3.69 -1.37
C LEU A 87 -0.14 -3.10 -1.41
N HIS A 88 0.06 -2.05 -2.22
CA HIS A 88 1.35 -1.38 -2.38
C HIS A 88 1.69 -0.44 -1.21
N GLY A 89 2.98 -0.03 -1.13
CA GLY A 89 3.49 0.89 -0.12
C GLY A 89 3.15 2.36 -0.40
N TYR A 90 3.58 3.24 0.52
CA TYR A 90 3.48 4.68 0.39
C TYR A 90 4.39 5.20 -0.74
N PHE A 91 4.12 6.35 -1.33
CA PHE A 91 4.75 7.05 -2.46
C PHE A 91 4.40 6.52 -3.85
N ILE A 92 4.26 5.22 -3.99
CA ILE A 92 4.13 4.54 -5.27
C ILE A 92 2.67 4.13 -5.50
N GLY A 93 2.30 3.96 -6.77
CA GLY A 93 1.03 3.35 -7.16
C GLY A 93 1.23 1.90 -7.59
N ALA A 94 0.13 1.24 -7.94
CA ALA A 94 0.11 -0.16 -8.34
C ALA A 94 1.08 -0.45 -9.50
N GLN A 95 1.13 0.39 -10.52
CA GLN A 95 1.99 0.20 -11.70
C GLN A 95 3.47 0.23 -11.33
N GLN A 96 3.91 1.21 -10.52
CA GLN A 96 5.30 1.34 -10.12
C GLN A 96 5.71 0.19 -9.20
N TRP A 97 4.89 -0.13 -8.19
CA TRP A 97 5.17 -1.24 -7.27
C TRP A 97 5.28 -2.58 -8.01
N THR A 98 4.34 -2.85 -8.94
CA THR A 98 4.37 -4.03 -9.81
C THR A 98 5.67 -4.13 -10.60
N GLY A 99 6.14 -3.00 -11.16
CA GLY A 99 7.38 -2.94 -11.91
C GLY A 99 8.63 -3.15 -11.05
N GLU A 100 8.70 -2.51 -9.88
CA GLU A 100 9.87 -2.54 -9.01
C GLU A 100 10.10 -3.89 -8.35
N ILE A 101 9.05 -4.63 -7.98
CA ILE A 101 9.18 -5.98 -7.43
C ILE A 101 9.00 -7.09 -8.48
N HIS A 102 8.90 -6.73 -9.76
CA HIS A 102 8.74 -7.66 -10.89
C HIS A 102 7.59 -8.65 -10.65
N VAL A 103 6.38 -8.16 -10.34
CA VAL A 103 5.24 -9.01 -9.94
C VAL A 103 4.97 -10.16 -10.91
N PRO A 104 4.96 -9.98 -12.26
CA PRO A 104 4.80 -11.11 -13.17
C PRO A 104 5.83 -12.21 -12.91
N GLN A 105 7.12 -11.87 -12.93
CA GLN A 105 8.22 -12.82 -12.75
C GLN A 105 8.16 -13.53 -11.39
N THR A 106 7.83 -12.81 -10.30
CA THR A 106 7.75 -13.40 -8.95
C THR A 106 6.58 -14.36 -8.83
N ILE A 107 5.42 -14.06 -9.43
CA ILE A 107 4.25 -14.95 -9.46
C ILE A 107 4.54 -16.19 -10.31
N GLU A 108 5.10 -16.00 -11.50
CA GLU A 108 5.50 -17.08 -12.41
C GLU A 108 6.51 -18.01 -11.76
N GLY A 109 7.52 -17.45 -11.08
CA GLY A 109 8.50 -18.18 -10.30
C GLY A 109 7.87 -19.01 -9.19
N ALA A 110 6.95 -18.45 -8.42
CA ALA A 110 6.25 -19.14 -7.36
C ALA A 110 5.42 -20.33 -7.90
N PHE A 111 4.69 -20.14 -9.01
CA PHE A 111 3.93 -21.23 -9.64
C PHE A 111 4.84 -22.34 -10.17
N ALA A 112 5.96 -21.98 -10.80
CA ALA A 112 6.95 -22.96 -11.28
C ALA A 112 7.60 -23.75 -10.14
N GLN A 113 7.69 -23.17 -8.94
CA GLN A 113 8.19 -23.81 -7.72
C GLN A 113 7.11 -24.62 -6.97
N GLY A 114 5.91 -24.72 -7.52
CA GLY A 114 4.85 -25.59 -6.97
C GLY A 114 3.77 -24.87 -6.16
N ALA A 115 3.78 -23.53 -6.10
CA ALA A 115 2.63 -22.80 -5.57
C ALA A 115 1.41 -23.04 -6.50
N ARG A 116 0.25 -23.23 -5.90
CA ARG A 116 -1.01 -23.44 -6.65
C ARG A 116 -1.40 -22.14 -7.33
N GLU A 117 -1.91 -22.24 -8.55
CA GLU A 117 -2.33 -21.09 -9.34
C GLU A 117 -3.50 -20.34 -8.74
N MET A 118 -3.39 -19.01 -8.64
CA MET A 118 -4.38 -18.09 -8.12
C MET A 118 -4.34 -16.77 -8.91
N ILE A 119 -5.40 -16.00 -8.88
CA ILE A 119 -5.45 -14.63 -9.42
C ILE A 119 -4.78 -13.71 -8.41
N VAL A 120 -3.95 -12.77 -8.88
CA VAL A 120 -3.40 -11.71 -8.03
C VAL A 120 -3.90 -10.37 -8.52
N VAL A 121 -4.38 -9.53 -7.61
CA VAL A 121 -4.98 -8.22 -7.90
C VAL A 121 -4.23 -7.14 -7.15
N VAL A 122 -3.72 -6.14 -7.88
CA VAL A 122 -2.99 -5.00 -7.31
C VAL A 122 -3.77 -3.72 -7.57
N PRO A 123 -4.56 -3.22 -6.60
CA PRO A 123 -5.28 -1.96 -6.73
C PRO A 123 -4.35 -0.77 -6.50
N ASP A 124 -4.59 0.34 -7.22
CA ASP A 124 -3.94 1.61 -6.94
C ASP A 124 -4.69 2.37 -5.83
N SER A 125 -3.98 2.69 -4.76
CA SER A 125 -4.48 3.45 -3.60
C SER A 125 -3.61 4.68 -3.31
N LYS A 126 -2.86 5.14 -4.32
CA LYS A 126 -2.12 6.40 -4.26
C LYS A 126 -3.09 7.57 -4.36
N THR A 127 -2.85 8.60 -3.54
CA THR A 127 -3.60 9.86 -3.54
C THR A 127 -2.69 11.03 -3.92
N VAL A 128 -3.24 12.24 -3.96
CA VAL A 128 -2.46 13.46 -4.19
C VAL A 128 -1.32 13.61 -3.17
N TYR A 129 -1.52 13.14 -1.92
CA TYR A 129 -0.49 13.09 -0.90
C TYR A 129 0.25 11.74 -0.84
N LEU A 130 0.26 10.99 -1.95
CA LEU A 130 1.06 9.78 -2.18
C LEU A 130 0.58 8.51 -1.46
N GLY A 131 -0.56 8.54 -0.76
CA GLY A 131 -1.11 7.34 -0.13
C GLY A 131 -2.37 7.57 0.68
N SER A 132 -3.35 6.67 0.55
CA SER A 132 -4.65 6.71 1.23
C SER A 132 -4.62 6.08 2.62
N PHE A 133 -3.55 5.40 3.00
CA PHE A 133 -3.47 4.52 4.17
C PHE A 133 -4.61 3.49 4.23
N TYR A 134 -5.23 3.15 3.09
CA TYR A 134 -6.32 2.18 3.02
C TYR A 134 -7.40 2.41 4.08
N SER A 135 -7.65 3.68 4.43
CA SER A 135 -8.54 4.11 5.49
C SER A 135 -9.83 4.68 4.93
N SER A 136 -10.85 4.81 5.77
CA SER A 136 -12.10 5.51 5.46
C SER A 136 -12.00 6.97 5.91
N SER A 137 -12.15 7.91 5.00
CA SER A 137 -12.04 9.35 5.27
C SER A 137 -12.93 10.18 4.35
N ALA A 138 -13.57 11.22 4.89
CA ALA A 138 -14.30 12.19 4.08
C ALA A 138 -13.35 12.98 3.15
N THR A 139 -12.08 13.12 3.50
CA THR A 139 -11.11 13.86 2.71
C THR A 139 -10.57 13.00 1.57
N THR A 140 -10.05 11.81 1.83
CA THR A 140 -9.46 10.94 0.80
C THR A 140 -10.47 10.05 0.08
N GLY A 141 -11.66 9.81 0.65
CA GLY A 141 -12.59 8.74 0.27
C GLY A 141 -12.42 7.48 1.12
N ASP A 142 -13.34 6.53 0.98
CA ASP A 142 -13.34 5.28 1.74
C ASP A 142 -12.57 4.19 1.00
N PHE A 143 -11.24 4.23 1.09
CA PHE A 143 -10.36 3.20 0.51
C PHE A 143 -10.45 1.86 1.24
N GLU A 144 -10.85 1.82 2.51
CA GLU A 144 -11.11 0.58 3.24
C GLU A 144 -12.27 -0.18 2.57
N ARG A 145 -13.38 0.51 2.28
CA ARG A 145 -14.53 -0.07 1.58
C ARG A 145 -14.22 -0.36 0.11
N PHE A 146 -13.43 0.47 -0.56
CA PHE A 146 -12.98 0.18 -1.93
C PHE A 146 -12.32 -1.19 -2.00
N ILE A 147 -11.35 -1.47 -1.12
CA ILE A 147 -10.62 -2.75 -1.11
C ILE A 147 -11.51 -3.91 -0.66
N SER A 148 -12.29 -3.73 0.42
CA SER A 148 -13.03 -4.82 1.04
C SER A 148 -14.38 -5.12 0.37
N HIS A 149 -14.91 -4.23 -0.46
CA HIS A 149 -16.24 -4.39 -1.04
C HIS A 149 -16.26 -4.14 -2.54
N ASP A 150 -15.98 -2.89 -3.01
CA ASP A 150 -16.23 -2.52 -4.41
C ASP A 150 -15.30 -3.30 -5.35
N LEU A 151 -14.01 -3.41 -5.00
CA LEU A 151 -13.02 -4.16 -5.76
C LEU A 151 -13.33 -5.67 -5.76
N VAL A 152 -13.65 -6.24 -4.60
CA VAL A 152 -13.98 -7.66 -4.47
C VAL A 152 -15.20 -7.99 -5.32
N ALA A 153 -16.26 -7.19 -5.23
CA ALA A 153 -17.48 -7.40 -6.02
C ALA A 153 -17.21 -7.30 -7.53
N TYR A 154 -16.38 -6.33 -7.95
CA TYR A 154 -16.00 -6.20 -9.36
C TYR A 154 -15.21 -7.43 -9.86
N ILE A 155 -14.21 -7.86 -9.10
CA ILE A 155 -13.35 -9.01 -9.49
C ILE A 155 -14.18 -10.30 -9.56
N ASP A 156 -15.05 -10.54 -8.60
CA ASP A 156 -15.93 -11.73 -8.62
C ASP A 156 -16.93 -11.71 -9.78
N ALA A 157 -17.40 -10.53 -10.21
CA ALA A 157 -18.33 -10.40 -11.31
C ALA A 157 -17.68 -10.55 -12.71
N HIS A 158 -16.37 -10.28 -12.84
CA HIS A 158 -15.71 -10.22 -14.15
C HIS A 158 -14.69 -11.34 -14.37
N TYR A 159 -14.28 -12.04 -13.32
CA TYR A 159 -13.28 -13.11 -13.40
C TYR A 159 -13.80 -14.41 -12.81
N ARG A 160 -13.21 -15.53 -13.24
CA ARG A 160 -13.55 -16.86 -12.71
C ARG A 160 -12.92 -17.07 -11.33
N THR A 161 -13.51 -16.44 -10.33
CA THR A 161 -13.08 -16.52 -8.93
C THR A 161 -13.83 -17.61 -8.17
N LEU A 162 -13.29 -18.04 -7.04
CA LEU A 162 -14.00 -18.73 -5.98
C LEU A 162 -14.50 -17.64 -5.01
N PRO A 163 -15.79 -17.24 -5.05
CA PRO A 163 -16.28 -16.03 -4.39
C PRO A 163 -16.60 -16.24 -2.91
N THR A 164 -15.70 -16.92 -2.18
CA THR A 164 -15.82 -17.15 -0.73
C THR A 164 -14.64 -16.55 0.01
N ARG A 165 -14.81 -16.21 1.29
CA ARG A 165 -13.73 -15.66 2.11
C ARG A 165 -12.53 -16.59 2.22
N GLU A 166 -12.78 -17.89 2.28
CA GLU A 166 -11.75 -18.94 2.39
C GLU A 166 -10.83 -18.97 1.16
N SER A 167 -11.30 -18.46 0.04
CA SER A 167 -10.56 -18.36 -1.23
C SER A 167 -9.99 -16.96 -1.49
N ARG A 168 -10.10 -16.01 -0.52
CA ARG A 168 -9.54 -14.68 -0.66
C ARG A 168 -8.42 -14.43 0.34
N GLY A 169 -7.25 -14.03 -0.18
CA GLY A 169 -6.10 -13.59 0.59
C GLY A 169 -5.90 -12.08 0.51
N LEU A 170 -5.40 -11.49 1.58
CA LEU A 170 -5.00 -10.09 1.62
C LEU A 170 -3.53 -10.01 2.04
N VAL A 171 -2.71 -9.36 1.22
CA VAL A 171 -1.31 -9.07 1.51
C VAL A 171 -0.99 -7.60 1.28
N GLY A 172 -0.02 -7.06 2.01
CA GLY A 172 0.46 -5.72 1.72
C GLY A 172 1.82 -5.44 2.32
N HIS A 173 2.56 -4.54 1.70
CA HIS A 173 3.88 -4.10 2.13
C HIS A 173 3.83 -2.65 2.63
N SER A 174 4.50 -2.35 3.74
CA SER A 174 4.63 -1.00 4.30
C SER A 174 3.27 -0.37 4.62
N MET A 175 2.86 0.70 3.92
CA MET A 175 1.49 1.24 3.99
C MET A 175 0.45 0.17 3.62
N GLY A 176 0.75 -0.71 2.65
CA GLY A 176 -0.10 -1.86 2.34
C GLY A 176 -0.15 -2.89 3.48
N GLY A 177 0.94 -3.06 4.23
CA GLY A 177 0.98 -3.88 5.45
C GLY A 177 0.10 -3.31 6.56
N TYR A 178 0.09 -1.98 6.72
CA TYR A 178 -0.89 -1.30 7.55
C TYR A 178 -2.32 -1.59 7.05
N GLY A 179 -2.56 -1.43 5.74
CA GLY A 179 -3.86 -1.73 5.13
C GLY A 179 -4.31 -3.16 5.36
N ALA A 180 -3.41 -4.14 5.17
CA ALA A 180 -3.72 -5.56 5.41
C ALA A 180 -4.05 -5.82 6.88
N SER A 181 -3.33 -5.18 7.83
CA SER A 181 -3.62 -5.28 9.26
C SER A 181 -4.98 -4.68 9.59
N ARG A 182 -5.23 -3.43 9.16
CA ARG A 182 -6.46 -2.69 9.45
C ARG A 182 -7.70 -3.36 8.84
N ILE A 183 -7.65 -3.63 7.53
CA ILE A 183 -8.76 -4.26 6.80
C ILE A 183 -8.98 -5.69 7.32
N GLY A 184 -7.90 -6.43 7.56
CA GLY A 184 -7.99 -7.77 8.11
C GLY A 184 -8.65 -7.81 9.49
N MET A 185 -8.37 -6.86 10.38
CA MET A 185 -9.05 -6.77 11.68
C MET A 185 -10.56 -6.52 11.53
N LYS A 186 -10.97 -5.73 10.54
CA LYS A 186 -12.36 -5.26 10.42
C LYS A 186 -13.25 -6.10 9.53
N HIS A 187 -12.68 -6.78 8.53
CA HIS A 187 -13.42 -7.52 7.49
C HIS A 187 -13.07 -9.02 7.43
N PRO A 188 -13.25 -9.78 8.53
CA PRO A 188 -13.01 -11.22 8.56
C PRO A 188 -14.00 -12.01 7.69
N ASP A 189 -15.13 -11.40 7.33
CA ASP A 189 -16.15 -11.92 6.42
C ASP A 189 -15.73 -11.88 4.95
N VAL A 190 -14.70 -11.11 4.61
CA VAL A 190 -14.23 -10.93 3.23
C VAL A 190 -13.00 -11.76 2.92
N PHE A 191 -12.02 -11.79 3.82
CA PHE A 191 -10.73 -12.45 3.63
C PHE A 191 -10.53 -13.61 4.59
N GLY A 192 -9.97 -14.73 4.11
CA GLY A 192 -9.72 -15.94 4.91
C GLY A 192 -8.28 -16.09 5.39
N ALA A 193 -7.32 -15.43 4.73
CA ALA A 193 -5.91 -15.46 5.11
C ALA A 193 -5.25 -14.09 4.93
N LEU A 194 -4.31 -13.74 5.84
CA LEU A 194 -3.60 -12.46 5.86
C LEU A 194 -2.08 -12.67 5.80
N TYR A 195 -1.39 -11.85 4.99
CA TYR A 195 0.06 -11.75 5.02
C TYR A 195 0.49 -10.27 5.14
N ILE A 196 1.19 -9.92 6.21
CA ILE A 196 1.51 -8.55 6.59
C ILE A 196 3.03 -8.35 6.45
N MET A 197 3.47 -7.60 5.43
CA MET A 197 4.89 -7.40 5.11
C MET A 197 5.36 -6.04 5.62
N SER A 198 6.37 -6.02 6.49
CA SER A 198 7.01 -4.78 6.98
C SER A 198 6.02 -3.64 7.25
N PRO A 199 4.96 -3.85 8.06
CA PRO A 199 3.85 -2.91 8.19
C PRO A 199 4.29 -1.60 8.83
N CYS A 200 3.93 -0.45 8.22
CA CYS A 200 4.10 0.85 8.86
C CYS A 200 2.96 1.18 9.83
N CYS A 201 3.16 2.22 10.59
CA CYS A 201 2.06 2.97 11.26
C CYS A 201 1.21 2.15 12.23
N LEU A 202 1.74 1.06 12.77
CA LEU A 202 1.02 0.20 13.71
C LEU A 202 0.87 0.84 15.09
N SER A 203 1.87 1.61 15.54
CA SER A 203 1.81 2.39 16.79
C SER A 203 1.29 3.79 16.55
N PRO A 204 0.73 4.43 17.58
CA PRO A 204 0.44 5.86 17.56
C PRO A 204 1.68 6.65 17.18
N MET A 205 1.54 7.54 16.22
CA MET A 205 2.63 8.42 15.80
C MET A 205 2.87 9.48 16.87
N THR A 206 3.74 9.17 17.81
CA THR A 206 4.18 10.09 18.89
C THR A 206 5.23 11.10 18.41
N GLY A 207 5.15 11.53 17.13
CA GLY A 207 5.99 12.58 16.58
C GLY A 207 7.35 12.15 16.03
N GLY A 208 7.62 10.85 15.91
CA GLY A 208 8.86 10.31 15.33
C GLY A 208 8.61 9.60 14.02
N GLY A 209 8.61 10.31 12.90
CA GLY A 209 8.75 9.68 11.58
C GLY A 209 10.19 9.22 11.35
N PRO A 210 10.46 8.31 10.37
CA PRO A 210 11.82 7.92 10.01
C PRO A 210 12.57 9.15 9.46
N GLY A 211 13.54 9.61 10.21
CA GLY A 211 14.42 10.71 9.83
C GLY A 211 15.39 11.02 10.97
N PRO A 212 16.52 11.68 10.68
CA PRO A 212 17.43 12.10 11.73
C PRO A 212 16.66 12.88 12.79
N ALA A 213 17.00 12.71 14.05
CA ALA A 213 16.40 13.38 15.21
C ALA A 213 16.69 14.89 15.25
N GLY A 214 16.57 15.55 14.10
CA GLY A 214 16.58 17.00 13.95
C GLY A 214 15.21 17.55 14.34
N ASP A 215 15.18 18.76 14.72
CA ASP A 215 14.10 19.53 15.32
C ASP A 215 12.70 19.16 14.77
N MET A 216 12.04 18.16 15.38
CA MET A 216 10.68 17.73 15.02
C MET A 216 9.69 18.89 15.12
N LYS A 217 9.93 19.81 16.07
CA LYS A 217 9.13 21.02 16.21
C LYS A 217 9.26 21.92 14.99
N GLN A 218 10.50 22.11 14.50
CA GLN A 218 10.72 22.94 13.30
C GLN A 218 10.10 22.31 12.05
N ARG A 219 10.20 20.99 11.88
CA ARG A 219 9.52 20.28 10.78
C ARG A 219 8.00 20.41 10.84
N ALA A 220 7.41 20.34 12.04
CA ALA A 220 6.00 20.56 12.23
C ALA A 220 5.60 21.99 11.81
N ILE A 221 6.34 23.01 12.29
CA ILE A 221 6.12 24.40 11.91
C ILE A 221 6.26 24.60 10.39
N ASP A 222 7.25 23.99 9.74
CA ASP A 222 7.43 24.11 8.30
C ASP A 222 6.30 23.41 7.51
N SER A 223 5.80 22.29 8.00
CA SER A 223 4.61 21.65 7.44
C SER A 223 3.36 22.51 7.60
N GLU A 224 3.13 23.10 8.77
CA GLU A 224 2.03 24.02 9.03
C GLU A 224 2.07 25.24 8.10
N LYS A 225 3.26 25.83 7.89
CA LYS A 225 3.43 26.97 6.97
C LYS A 225 3.12 26.61 5.53
N ARG A 226 3.58 25.43 5.06
CA ARG A 226 3.23 24.95 3.71
C ARG A 226 1.73 24.77 3.57
N ALA A 227 1.09 24.09 4.53
CA ALA A 227 -0.35 23.88 4.53
C ALA A 227 -1.12 25.21 4.55
N ALA A 228 -0.72 26.17 5.38
CA ALA A 228 -1.37 27.48 5.49
C ALA A 228 -1.24 28.35 4.21
N SER A 229 -0.22 28.12 3.40
CA SER A 229 0.00 28.87 2.15
C SER A 229 -0.68 28.24 0.93
N ALA A 230 -1.05 26.97 0.99
CA ALA A 230 -1.63 26.24 -0.13
C ALA A 230 -3.12 26.60 -0.33
N LYS A 231 -3.52 26.72 -1.59
CA LYS A 231 -4.91 27.02 -1.99
C LYS A 231 -5.68 25.79 -2.47
N SER A 232 -5.00 24.67 -2.55
CA SER A 232 -5.59 23.39 -2.93
C SER A 232 -4.70 22.21 -2.47
N PRO A 233 -5.25 20.97 -2.39
CA PRO A 233 -4.45 19.78 -2.15
C PRO A 233 -3.30 19.61 -3.15
N ALA A 234 -3.53 19.88 -4.43
CA ALA A 234 -2.51 19.77 -5.48
C ALA A 234 -1.35 20.77 -5.30
N GLU A 235 -1.64 22.02 -4.88
CA GLU A 235 -0.58 23.00 -4.58
C GLU A 235 0.26 22.55 -3.39
N LEU A 236 -0.35 22.04 -2.33
CA LEU A 236 0.37 21.53 -1.17
C LEU A 236 1.26 20.32 -1.53
N ALA A 237 0.73 19.40 -2.32
CA ALA A 237 1.48 18.24 -2.79
C ALA A 237 2.70 18.65 -3.64
N ALA A 238 2.54 19.66 -4.52
CA ALA A 238 3.62 20.15 -5.38
C ALA A 238 4.81 20.72 -4.61
N VAL A 239 4.59 21.28 -3.40
CA VAL A 239 5.64 21.86 -2.55
C VAL A 239 6.08 20.92 -1.41
N SER A 240 5.61 19.67 -1.43
CA SER A 240 5.87 18.70 -0.37
C SER A 240 6.28 17.35 -0.96
N PRO A 241 7.46 17.26 -1.59
CA PRO A 241 7.91 16.05 -2.26
C PRO A 241 8.22 14.93 -1.26
N GLY A 242 7.93 13.71 -1.66
CA GLY A 242 8.34 12.51 -0.93
C GLY A 242 7.75 12.44 0.48
N PHE A 243 8.59 12.16 1.48
CA PHE A 243 8.16 12.05 2.87
C PHE A 243 7.67 13.37 3.49
N GLU A 244 7.89 14.50 2.85
CA GLU A 244 7.33 15.78 3.29
C GLU A 244 5.79 15.81 3.14
N ALA A 245 5.22 14.98 2.27
CA ALA A 245 3.78 14.81 2.11
C ALA A 245 3.15 13.89 3.19
N ALA A 246 3.93 13.08 3.89
CA ALA A 246 3.40 12.08 4.84
C ALA A 246 2.54 12.66 5.98
N PRO A 247 2.86 13.82 6.59
CA PRO A 247 1.98 14.46 7.56
C PRO A 247 0.60 14.81 7.00
N TYR A 248 0.52 15.22 5.74
CA TYR A 248 -0.74 15.57 5.08
C TYR A 248 -1.55 14.32 4.68
N ALA A 249 -0.86 13.30 4.18
CA ALA A 249 -1.50 12.01 3.88
C ALA A 249 -2.15 11.38 5.11
N THR A 250 -1.43 11.37 6.25
CA THR A 250 -1.97 10.86 7.52
C THR A 250 -3.08 11.76 8.07
N ALA A 251 -2.94 13.07 7.97
CA ALA A 251 -3.98 14.01 8.40
C ALA A 251 -5.26 13.85 7.54
N ALA A 252 -5.13 13.80 6.22
CA ALA A 252 -6.25 13.58 5.30
C ALA A 252 -6.96 12.24 5.54
N ALA A 253 -6.18 11.17 5.80
CA ALA A 253 -6.73 9.84 6.03
C ALA A 253 -7.34 9.65 7.44
N TRP A 254 -6.79 10.31 8.49
CA TRP A 254 -7.12 9.99 9.89
C TRP A 254 -7.66 11.17 10.72
N ALA A 255 -7.49 12.39 10.24
CA ALA A 255 -8.01 13.60 10.88
C ALA A 255 -8.75 14.50 9.87
N PRO A 256 -9.68 13.94 9.05
CA PRO A 256 -10.44 14.74 8.11
C PRO A 256 -11.24 15.83 8.84
N ASP A 257 -11.31 17.01 8.24
CA ASP A 257 -12.19 18.09 8.66
C ASP A 257 -12.87 18.75 7.45
N PRO A 258 -14.09 18.34 7.10
CA PRO A 258 -14.86 18.93 6.00
C PRO A 258 -15.12 20.44 6.14
N LYS A 259 -14.92 21.00 7.33
CA LYS A 259 -15.14 22.44 7.61
C LYS A 259 -13.85 23.25 7.51
N ASN A 260 -12.72 22.62 7.19
CA ASN A 260 -11.41 23.27 7.05
C ASN A 260 -10.93 23.32 5.57
N PRO A 261 -11.62 24.07 4.67
CA PRO A 261 -11.14 24.23 3.29
C PRO A 261 -9.86 25.09 3.27
N PRO A 262 -8.98 24.95 2.27
CA PRO A 262 -9.13 24.10 1.09
C PRO A 262 -8.56 22.69 1.24
N LEU A 263 -7.98 22.32 2.37
CA LEU A 263 -7.28 21.05 2.56
C LEU A 263 -8.14 19.96 3.21
N TYR A 264 -9.20 20.35 3.95
CA TYR A 264 -10.20 19.47 4.56
C TYR A 264 -9.63 18.44 5.56
N PHE A 265 -8.55 18.81 6.25
CA PHE A 265 -7.98 18.02 7.35
C PHE A 265 -7.37 18.94 8.42
N ASP A 266 -7.12 18.38 9.59
CA ASP A 266 -6.41 19.03 10.69
C ASP A 266 -5.02 18.44 10.88
N LEU A 267 -4.00 19.29 11.06
CA LEU A 267 -2.66 18.85 11.41
C LEU A 267 -2.55 18.54 12.90
N PRO A 268 -1.69 17.57 13.28
CA PRO A 268 -1.53 17.17 14.68
C PRO A 268 -0.84 18.21 15.55
N THR A 269 -0.31 19.29 14.94
CA THR A 269 0.38 20.38 15.65
C THR A 269 -0.12 21.74 15.18
N LYS A 270 0.01 22.74 16.07
CA LYS A 270 -0.17 24.16 15.78
C LYS A 270 0.97 24.93 16.42
N ASP A 271 1.68 25.75 15.65
CA ASP A 271 2.92 26.43 16.04
C ASP A 271 3.97 25.45 16.61
N GLY A 272 4.01 24.23 16.05
CA GLY A 272 4.87 23.14 16.50
C GLY A 272 4.47 22.55 17.86
N VAL A 273 3.26 22.85 18.37
CA VAL A 273 2.72 22.33 19.64
C VAL A 273 1.64 21.26 19.32
N PRO A 274 1.75 20.06 19.88
CA PRO A 274 0.75 19.02 19.67
C PRO A 274 -0.68 19.48 20.03
N GLN A 275 -1.63 19.13 19.16
CA GLN A 275 -3.07 19.31 19.38
C GLN A 275 -3.67 18.01 19.91
N PRO A 276 -3.99 17.87 21.20
CA PRO A 276 -4.35 16.59 21.81
C PRO A 276 -5.51 15.89 21.11
N GLU A 277 -6.53 16.65 20.69
CA GLU A 277 -7.72 16.12 19.99
C GLU A 277 -7.36 15.53 18.62
N ILE A 278 -6.46 16.17 17.87
CA ILE A 278 -6.04 15.69 16.56
C ILE A 278 -5.08 14.50 16.71
N VAL A 279 -4.15 14.58 17.66
CA VAL A 279 -3.28 13.44 18.01
C VAL A 279 -4.11 12.22 18.42
N ALA A 280 -5.20 12.40 19.15
CA ALA A 280 -6.12 11.31 19.51
C ALA A 280 -6.77 10.67 18.28
N LYS A 281 -7.20 11.47 17.27
CA LYS A 281 -7.73 10.95 15.99
C LYS A 281 -6.69 10.10 15.25
N LEU A 282 -5.45 10.57 15.15
CA LEU A 282 -4.36 9.81 14.51
C LEU A 282 -4.08 8.51 15.28
N THR A 283 -4.00 8.59 16.60
CA THR A 283 -3.77 7.42 17.48
C THR A 283 -4.86 6.37 17.31
N ALA A 284 -6.13 6.77 17.23
CA ALA A 284 -7.25 5.87 17.06
C ALA A 284 -7.23 5.08 15.73
N ASN A 285 -6.39 5.49 14.77
CA ASN A 285 -6.20 4.79 13.50
C ASN A 285 -4.96 3.87 13.49
N ALA A 286 -4.18 3.84 14.57
CA ALA A 286 -3.04 2.92 14.69
C ALA A 286 -3.54 1.50 15.08
N PRO A 287 -3.23 0.44 14.33
CA PRO A 287 -3.68 -0.92 14.62
C PRO A 287 -3.43 -1.39 16.05
N LEU A 288 -2.29 -1.08 16.64
CA LEU A 288 -1.98 -1.41 18.05
C LEU A 288 -2.84 -0.67 19.08
N ALA A 289 -3.53 0.42 18.69
CA ALA A 289 -4.45 1.12 19.59
C ALA A 289 -5.87 0.51 19.61
N PHE A 290 -6.20 -0.35 18.62
CA PHE A 290 -7.54 -0.93 18.52
C PHE A 290 -7.59 -2.45 18.33
N VAL A 291 -6.44 -3.13 18.18
CA VAL A 291 -6.39 -4.58 17.93
C VAL A 291 -7.21 -5.39 18.94
N ASP A 292 -7.22 -5.00 20.21
CA ASP A 292 -7.96 -5.68 21.28
C ASP A 292 -9.47 -5.74 21.02
N GLN A 293 -10.00 -4.79 20.25
CA GLN A 293 -11.42 -4.75 19.88
C GLN A 293 -11.78 -5.77 18.79
N TYR A 294 -10.77 -6.30 18.07
CA TYR A 294 -10.94 -7.17 16.89
C TYR A 294 -10.40 -8.59 17.10
N ILE A 295 -10.08 -8.98 18.31
CA ILE A 295 -9.57 -10.33 18.63
C ILE A 295 -10.51 -11.43 18.14
N GLY A 296 -11.83 -11.23 18.31
CA GLY A 296 -12.85 -12.18 17.81
C GLY A 296 -12.84 -12.31 16.29
N ASN A 297 -12.54 -11.23 15.57
CA ASN A 297 -12.42 -11.23 14.11
C ASN A 297 -11.14 -11.95 13.66
N LEU A 298 -10.00 -11.63 14.30
CA LEU A 298 -8.71 -12.22 13.97
C LEU A 298 -8.67 -13.74 14.21
N LYS A 299 -9.40 -14.25 15.18
CA LYS A 299 -9.57 -15.70 15.44
C LYS A 299 -10.32 -16.46 14.33
N GLN A 300 -10.97 -15.75 13.40
CA GLN A 300 -11.68 -16.38 12.29
C GLN A 300 -10.79 -16.68 11.07
N TYR A 301 -9.58 -16.15 11.05
CA TYR A 301 -8.65 -16.37 9.93
C TYR A 301 -8.09 -17.78 9.93
N SER A 302 -8.03 -18.41 8.76
CA SER A 302 -7.38 -19.72 8.58
C SER A 302 -5.87 -19.64 8.81
N ALA A 303 -5.26 -18.52 8.48
CA ALA A 303 -3.85 -18.25 8.71
C ALA A 303 -3.55 -16.75 8.69
N ILE A 304 -2.63 -16.35 9.57
CA ILE A 304 -2.04 -15.00 9.59
C ILE A 304 -0.52 -15.18 9.55
N ALA A 305 0.14 -14.47 8.64
CA ALA A 305 1.60 -14.39 8.61
C ALA A 305 2.04 -12.93 8.61
N MET A 306 3.20 -12.70 9.22
CA MET A 306 3.82 -11.38 9.25
C MET A 306 5.34 -11.54 9.11
N ASP A 307 5.96 -10.62 8.38
CA ASP A 307 7.41 -10.58 8.27
C ASP A 307 7.96 -9.15 8.26
N VAL A 308 9.25 -9.02 8.60
CA VAL A 308 9.94 -7.74 8.65
C VAL A 308 11.46 -7.95 8.57
N GLY A 309 12.18 -7.01 7.95
CA GLY A 309 13.66 -7.05 7.93
C GLY A 309 14.27 -6.75 9.32
N ASP A 310 15.41 -7.38 9.63
CA ASP A 310 16.14 -7.15 10.89
C ASP A 310 16.76 -5.75 10.98
N GLN A 311 16.96 -5.09 9.82
CA GLN A 311 17.45 -3.71 9.68
C GLN A 311 16.33 -2.71 9.40
N ASP A 312 15.08 -3.17 9.41
CA ASP A 312 13.91 -2.31 9.27
C ASP A 312 13.54 -1.67 10.61
N GLY A 313 13.44 -0.34 10.66
CA GLY A 313 13.01 0.38 11.87
C GLY A 313 11.58 0.04 12.32
N LEU A 314 10.74 -0.50 11.41
CA LEU A 314 9.35 -0.90 11.69
C LEU A 314 9.24 -2.24 12.43
N ARG A 315 10.33 -2.99 12.57
CA ARG A 315 10.34 -4.31 13.23
C ARG A 315 9.83 -4.27 14.66
N PHE A 316 10.05 -3.17 15.39
CA PHE A 316 9.62 -3.06 16.79
C PHE A 316 8.09 -3.09 16.91
N ASP A 317 7.39 -2.39 16.04
CA ASP A 317 5.93 -2.38 16.03
C ASP A 317 5.36 -3.67 15.44
N ALA A 318 6.01 -4.24 14.43
CA ALA A 318 5.65 -5.56 13.92
C ALA A 318 5.77 -6.65 15.00
N THR A 319 6.86 -6.62 15.78
CA THR A 319 7.04 -7.52 16.94
C THR A 319 5.93 -7.33 17.99
N LYS A 320 5.58 -6.07 18.32
CA LYS A 320 4.48 -5.81 19.26
C LYS A 320 3.15 -6.36 18.78
N LEU A 321 2.85 -6.23 17.47
CA LEU A 321 1.62 -6.81 16.93
C LEU A 321 1.64 -8.34 17.06
N HIS A 322 2.75 -8.98 16.73
CA HIS A 322 2.94 -10.42 16.96
C HIS A 322 2.71 -10.81 18.44
N ASP A 323 3.35 -10.09 19.37
CA ASP A 323 3.20 -10.35 20.80
C ASP A 323 1.74 -10.23 21.28
N VAL A 324 0.99 -9.26 20.74
CA VAL A 324 -0.45 -9.11 21.01
C VAL A 324 -1.23 -10.31 20.48
N LEU A 325 -0.97 -10.75 19.23
CA LEU A 325 -1.63 -11.93 18.66
C LEU A 325 -1.37 -13.17 19.50
N ASP A 326 -0.13 -13.39 19.90
CA ASP A 326 0.27 -14.52 20.76
C ASP A 326 -0.38 -14.44 22.15
N HIS A 327 -0.42 -13.26 22.76
CA HIS A 327 -1.07 -13.04 24.05
C HIS A 327 -2.54 -13.47 24.04
N TYR A 328 -3.25 -13.24 22.94
CA TYR A 328 -4.66 -13.62 22.77
C TYR A 328 -4.86 -15.03 22.17
N GLY A 329 -3.78 -15.78 21.99
CA GLY A 329 -3.81 -17.14 21.44
C GLY A 329 -4.26 -17.20 19.97
N ILE A 330 -3.96 -16.16 19.20
CA ILE A 330 -4.21 -16.13 17.75
C ILE A 330 -3.03 -16.77 17.06
N VAL A 331 -3.27 -17.90 16.39
CA VAL A 331 -2.22 -18.61 15.64
C VAL A 331 -1.72 -17.73 14.50
N ASN A 332 -0.43 -17.41 14.53
CA ASN A 332 0.20 -16.62 13.51
C ASN A 332 1.64 -17.09 13.28
N THR A 333 2.21 -16.70 12.13
CA THR A 333 3.62 -16.90 11.83
C THR A 333 4.30 -15.55 11.75
N PHE A 334 5.38 -15.36 12.50
CA PHE A 334 6.19 -14.14 12.44
C PHE A 334 7.63 -14.47 12.07
N THR A 335 8.18 -13.74 11.09
CA THR A 335 9.55 -13.94 10.61
C THR A 335 10.31 -12.62 10.57
N ILE A 336 11.43 -12.55 11.27
CA ILE A 336 12.43 -11.49 11.10
C ILE A 336 13.51 -12.05 10.17
N TYR A 337 13.71 -11.42 9.02
CA TYR A 337 14.67 -11.87 8.00
C TYR A 337 15.84 -10.88 7.86
N PRO A 338 17.03 -11.30 7.40
CA PRO A 338 18.14 -10.39 7.12
C PRO A 338 17.77 -9.43 5.99
N GLY A 339 17.64 -8.12 6.29
CA GLY A 339 17.31 -7.13 5.28
C GLY A 339 16.74 -5.82 5.84
N THR A 340 16.61 -4.86 4.93
CA THR A 340 16.02 -3.54 5.18
C THR A 340 14.53 -3.55 4.87
N HIS A 341 13.89 -2.38 4.96
CA HIS A 341 12.45 -2.18 4.67
C HIS A 341 12.03 -2.69 3.28
N THR A 342 12.92 -2.61 2.28
CA THR A 342 12.57 -2.93 0.89
C THR A 342 13.42 -4.02 0.25
N SER A 343 14.56 -4.38 0.85
CA SER A 343 15.59 -5.19 0.19
C SER A 343 15.15 -6.59 -0.24
N ALA A 344 14.14 -7.16 0.37
CA ALA A 344 13.70 -8.53 0.10
C ALA A 344 12.23 -8.65 -0.36
N VAL A 345 11.56 -7.56 -0.71
CA VAL A 345 10.10 -7.58 -1.02
C VAL A 345 9.77 -8.56 -2.14
N ALA A 346 10.53 -8.56 -3.25
CA ALA A 346 10.30 -9.46 -4.37
C ALA A 346 10.59 -10.93 -4.00
N ASP A 347 11.66 -11.19 -3.28
CA ASP A 347 12.01 -12.53 -2.78
C ASP A 347 10.93 -13.05 -1.83
N ARG A 348 10.51 -12.23 -0.87
CA ARG A 348 9.44 -12.58 0.07
C ARG A 348 8.13 -12.86 -0.66
N PHE A 349 7.81 -12.04 -1.68
CA PHE A 349 6.58 -12.24 -2.45
C PHE A 349 6.58 -13.58 -3.19
N GLN A 350 7.67 -13.92 -3.90
CA GLN A 350 7.80 -15.19 -4.62
C GLN A 350 7.86 -16.41 -3.69
N ASN A 351 8.76 -16.37 -2.69
CA ASN A 351 9.20 -17.56 -1.97
C ASN A 351 8.46 -17.79 -0.65
N PHE A 352 7.65 -16.81 -0.18
CA PHE A 352 6.95 -16.90 1.10
C PHE A 352 5.47 -16.52 0.98
N VAL A 353 5.13 -15.38 0.37
CA VAL A 353 3.75 -14.90 0.25
C VAL A 353 2.91 -15.84 -0.62
N MET A 354 3.38 -16.12 -1.84
CA MET A 354 2.65 -17.00 -2.76
C MET A 354 2.51 -18.44 -2.23
N PRO A 355 3.57 -19.08 -1.68
CA PRO A 355 3.45 -20.37 -1.01
C PRO A 355 2.52 -20.36 0.21
N PHE A 356 2.51 -19.27 1.00
CA PHE A 356 1.59 -19.13 2.13
C PHE A 356 0.13 -19.18 1.67
N PHE A 357 -0.25 -18.42 0.66
CA PHE A 357 -1.62 -18.45 0.14
C PHE A 357 -1.92 -19.77 -0.57
N SER A 358 -0.96 -20.36 -1.27
CA SER A 358 -1.09 -21.70 -1.86
C SER A 358 -1.47 -22.78 -0.84
N LYS A 359 -0.96 -22.66 0.38
CA LYS A 359 -1.21 -23.61 1.48
C LYS A 359 -2.53 -23.32 2.20
N ASN A 360 -2.89 -22.05 2.39
CA ASN A 360 -3.91 -21.65 3.35
C ASN A 360 -5.22 -21.17 2.74
N LEU A 361 -5.28 -20.93 1.41
CA LEU A 361 -6.54 -20.62 0.73
C LEU A 361 -7.25 -21.90 0.26
N CYS A 362 -8.56 -21.79 0.14
CA CYS A 362 -9.37 -22.80 -0.50
C CYS A 362 -9.28 -22.70 -2.03
N PHE A 363 -9.10 -23.84 -2.72
CA PHE A 363 -8.99 -23.94 -4.18
C PHE A 363 -10.13 -24.73 -4.83
N THR A 364 -11.18 -25.00 -4.10
CA THR A 364 -12.37 -25.70 -4.58
C THR A 364 -13.63 -25.02 -4.07
N ALA A 365 -14.75 -25.21 -4.75
CA ALA A 365 -16.03 -24.67 -4.30
C ALA A 365 -16.60 -25.31 -3.00
N SER A 366 -15.97 -26.37 -2.51
CA SER A 366 -16.46 -27.18 -1.40
C SER A 366 -15.64 -27.07 -0.09
N CYS A 367 -14.82 -26.05 0.07
CA CYS A 367 -14.18 -25.79 1.36
C CYS A 367 -15.19 -25.09 2.30
N HIS A 368 -15.48 -25.75 3.39
CA HIS A 368 -16.32 -25.24 4.50
C HIS A 368 -15.49 -25.13 5.77
#